data_5c80287838872f5cfc948f84baa85d81
#
_entry.id   5c80287838872f5cfc948f84baa85d81
#
_cell.length_a   1.000
_cell.length_b   1.000
_cell.length_c   1.000
_cell.angle_alpha   90.00
_cell.angle_beta   90.00
_cell.angle_gamma   90.00
#
_symmetry.space_group_name_H-M   'P 1'
#
loop_
_entity.id
_entity.type
_entity.pdbx_description
1 polymer ?
#
loop_
_entity_poly.entity_id
_entity_poly.type
_entity_poly.pdbx_seq_one_letter_code
_entity_poly.pdbx_strand_id
1 'polypeptide(L)'
;MKKIFVLTCIYFIFYACASVGTQTQSIPDSAVKVPVDSDVTIGKLDNGLTYYIRNNKKPENRVEMLLVLNAGSVLETDDQQGLAHFVEHMGFNGTKNFPKQELVEYLESIGMDFGPDLNAYTSFDETVYMLQVPSDDADKLEKGFQILSDWAYYMSFEDEEVDKERGVVVEEWRLRGGAWKRMIDKQLPVILKDSKYAKRLPIGQKAVIDTFHYETARNFYNAWYRPELMAVITIGDVEKDIMENLIKKYFSGIPKSDVPVQRPSIAVPDHDETLFTIVSDPEAPYSYG
;
A
#
# COMPACT_ATOMS: atom_id res chain seq x y z
N MET A 1 -57.57 41.75 44.65
CA MET A 1 -56.50 42.18 43.70
C MET A 1 -55.28 41.35 43.91
N LYS A 2 -55.14 40.18 43.30
CA LYS A 2 -53.98 39.34 43.25
C LYS A 2 -54.33 38.10 42.40
N LYS A 3 -54.27 38.17 41.08
CA LYS A 3 -54.30 37.02 40.16
C LYS A 3 -54.23 37.53 38.71
N ILE A 4 -53.18 38.14 38.28
CA ILE A 4 -52.81 38.34 36.84
C ILE A 4 -51.32 38.63 36.84
N PHE A 5 -50.43 37.57 36.92
CA PHE A 5 -48.99 37.75 36.65
C PHE A 5 -48.24 36.41 36.47
N VAL A 6 -48.91 35.36 36.02
CA VAL A 6 -48.23 34.06 35.83
C VAL A 6 -48.42 33.48 34.43
N LEU A 7 -49.00 34.21 33.48
CA LEU A 7 -49.30 33.63 32.17
C LEU A 7 -48.49 34.21 31.01
N THR A 8 -47.45 35.02 31.26
CA THR A 8 -46.70 35.68 30.20
C THR A 8 -45.25 35.18 30.03
N CYS A 9 -44.80 34.23 30.84
CA CYS A 9 -43.45 33.70 30.75
C CYS A 9 -43.29 32.33 30.03
N ILE A 10 -44.38 31.73 29.55
CA ILE A 10 -44.31 30.39 28.93
C ILE A 10 -44.23 30.45 27.38
N TYR A 11 -44.43 31.61 26.77
CA TYR A 11 -44.42 31.72 25.30
C TYR A 11 -43.08 32.08 24.66
N PHE A 12 -41.99 32.24 25.44
CA PHE A 12 -40.67 32.64 24.89
C PHE A 12 -39.65 31.53 24.80
N ILE A 13 -39.99 30.28 25.15
CA ILE A 13 -39.01 29.15 25.13
C ILE A 13 -39.14 28.28 23.87
N PHE A 14 -40.11 28.50 23.00
CA PHE A 14 -40.30 27.63 21.82
C PHE A 14 -39.83 28.20 20.49
N TYR A 15 -39.08 29.31 20.47
CA TYR A 15 -38.58 29.90 19.20
C TYR A 15 -37.05 29.88 19.01
N ALA A 16 -36.31 29.10 19.81
CA ALA A 16 -34.84 29.00 19.72
C ALA A 16 -34.33 27.65 19.19
N CYS A 17 -35.19 26.87 18.52
CA CYS A 17 -34.75 25.66 17.80
C CYS A 17 -35.16 25.74 16.32
N ALA A 18 -34.61 26.71 15.62
CA ALA A 18 -34.74 26.74 14.17
C ALA A 18 -33.39 27.11 13.56
N SER A 19 -32.90 26.16 12.75
CA SER A 19 -31.81 26.30 11.82
C SER A 19 -30.38 26.42 12.41
N VAL A 20 -29.84 25.32 12.94
CA VAL A 20 -28.48 25.00 12.64
C VAL A 20 -28.50 24.49 11.20
N GLY A 21 -28.45 25.41 10.26
CA GLY A 21 -28.13 25.08 8.89
C GLY A 21 -26.71 24.47 8.88
N THR A 22 -26.63 23.20 8.57
CA THR A 22 -25.38 22.60 8.13
C THR A 22 -24.91 23.41 6.92
N GLN A 23 -24.04 24.40 7.16
CA GLN A 23 -23.22 24.94 6.09
C GLN A 23 -22.27 23.81 5.73
N THR A 24 -22.64 23.03 4.73
CA THR A 24 -21.67 22.34 3.91
C THR A 24 -20.75 23.45 3.37
N GLN A 25 -19.60 23.62 3.99
CA GLN A 25 -18.52 24.39 3.39
C GLN A 25 -18.21 23.70 2.06
N SER A 26 -18.73 24.22 0.98
CA SER A 26 -18.26 23.89 -0.35
C SER A 26 -16.77 24.22 -0.35
N ILE A 27 -15.93 23.20 -0.51
CA ILE A 27 -14.50 23.38 -0.79
C ILE A 27 -14.46 24.31 -2.02
N PRO A 28 -13.79 25.46 -1.94
CA PRO A 28 -13.73 26.38 -3.08
C PRO A 28 -13.22 25.63 -4.29
N ASP A 29 -13.85 25.79 -5.44
CA ASP A 29 -13.49 25.18 -6.73
C ASP A 29 -12.08 25.61 -7.22
N SER A 30 -11.43 26.50 -6.49
CA SER A 30 -10.03 26.92 -6.61
C SER A 30 -9.19 26.33 -5.48
N ALA A 31 -9.15 25.01 -5.33
CA ALA A 31 -8.12 24.38 -4.51
C ALA A 31 -6.76 24.76 -5.10
N VAL A 32 -6.08 25.68 -4.44
CA VAL A 32 -4.68 26.02 -4.80
C VAL A 32 -3.87 24.75 -4.66
N LYS A 33 -3.38 24.21 -5.79
CA LYS A 33 -2.50 23.05 -5.73
C LYS A 33 -1.31 23.40 -4.84
N VAL A 34 -1.08 22.56 -3.84
CA VAL A 34 0.14 22.66 -3.04
C VAL A 34 1.34 22.52 -4.00
N PRO A 35 2.26 23.49 -4.05
CA PRO A 35 3.39 23.39 -4.94
C PRO A 35 4.25 22.18 -4.55
N VAL A 36 4.77 21.49 -5.57
CA VAL A 36 5.78 20.45 -5.36
C VAL A 36 7.07 21.12 -4.86
N ASP A 37 7.73 20.49 -3.90
CA ASP A 37 9.04 20.93 -3.43
C ASP A 37 10.02 21.02 -4.61
N SER A 38 10.67 22.16 -4.80
CA SER A 38 11.60 22.41 -5.91
C SER A 38 12.83 21.50 -5.90
N ASP A 39 13.17 20.91 -4.74
CA ASP A 39 14.30 20.00 -4.59
C ASP A 39 13.97 18.58 -5.03
N VAL A 40 12.69 18.28 -5.33
CA VAL A 40 12.25 17.00 -5.86
C VAL A 40 12.33 17.02 -7.39
N THR A 41 13.15 16.15 -7.94
CA THR A 41 13.14 15.86 -9.38
C THR A 41 12.10 14.79 -9.68
N ILE A 42 11.16 15.09 -10.57
CA ILE A 42 10.17 14.14 -11.07
C ILE A 42 10.46 13.85 -12.52
N GLY A 43 10.54 12.57 -12.89
CA GLY A 43 10.72 12.16 -14.26
C GLY A 43 9.87 10.95 -14.61
N LYS A 44 9.85 10.63 -15.90
CA LYS A 44 9.12 9.47 -16.43
C LYS A 44 9.94 8.81 -17.52
N LEU A 45 10.07 7.48 -17.46
CA LEU A 45 10.71 6.68 -18.49
C LEU A 45 9.76 6.41 -19.66
N ASP A 46 10.29 6.06 -20.82
CA ASP A 46 9.50 5.76 -22.03
C ASP A 46 8.53 4.59 -21.83
N ASN A 47 8.85 3.63 -20.96
CA ASN A 47 7.98 2.53 -20.60
C ASN A 47 6.84 2.91 -19.65
N GLY A 48 6.80 4.15 -19.17
CA GLY A 48 5.74 4.68 -18.33
C GLY A 48 6.05 4.74 -16.85
N LEU A 49 7.16 4.17 -16.37
CA LEU A 49 7.58 4.24 -14.97
C LEU A 49 7.87 5.70 -14.59
N THR A 50 7.31 6.12 -13.45
CA THR A 50 7.58 7.44 -12.87
C THR A 50 8.70 7.33 -11.85
N TYR A 51 9.52 8.36 -11.69
CA TYR A 51 10.51 8.39 -10.62
C TYR A 51 10.55 9.74 -9.92
N TYR A 52 10.91 9.69 -8.63
CA TYR A 52 11.09 10.84 -7.76
C TYR A 52 12.47 10.75 -7.13
N ILE A 53 13.24 11.82 -7.24
CA ILE A 53 14.60 11.89 -6.70
C ILE A 53 14.71 13.11 -5.83
N ARG A 54 15.22 12.93 -4.61
CA ARG A 54 15.63 14.03 -3.74
C ARG A 54 17.01 13.78 -3.15
N ASN A 55 17.96 14.68 -3.44
CA ASN A 55 19.21 14.70 -2.69
C ASN A 55 18.91 15.17 -1.26
N ASN A 56 19.38 14.42 -0.26
CA ASN A 56 19.22 14.73 1.14
C ASN A 56 20.41 14.19 1.93
N LYS A 57 21.23 15.09 2.47
CA LYS A 57 22.49 14.76 3.14
C LYS A 57 22.34 14.23 4.58
N LYS A 58 21.12 13.94 5.02
CA LYS A 58 20.85 13.39 6.36
C LYS A 58 19.81 12.29 6.29
N PRO A 59 20.13 11.08 6.78
CA PRO A 59 21.45 10.69 7.34
C PRO A 59 22.54 10.66 6.25
N GLU A 60 23.80 10.92 6.65
CA GLU A 60 24.95 10.82 5.76
C GLU A 60 25.18 9.39 5.30
N ASN A 61 25.65 9.21 4.07
CA ASN A 61 26.02 7.92 3.48
C ASN A 61 24.86 6.90 3.46
N ARG A 62 23.62 7.37 3.28
CA ARG A 62 22.43 6.50 3.17
C ARG A 62 21.50 6.98 2.07
N VAL A 63 20.85 6.03 1.42
CA VAL A 63 19.76 6.27 0.46
C VAL A 63 18.57 5.38 0.82
N GLU A 64 17.44 6.01 1.01
CA GLU A 64 16.13 5.36 1.04
C GLU A 64 15.63 5.16 -0.38
N MET A 65 15.23 3.95 -0.70
CA MET A 65 14.78 3.56 -2.02
C MET A 65 13.44 2.84 -1.89
N LEU A 66 12.44 3.31 -2.63
CA LEU A 66 11.13 2.68 -2.64
C LEU A 66 10.74 2.30 -4.07
N LEU A 67 10.22 1.10 -4.23
CA LEU A 67 9.41 0.73 -5.38
C LEU A 67 7.95 0.76 -4.94
N VAL A 68 7.18 1.70 -5.46
CA VAL A 68 5.76 1.86 -5.18
C VAL A 68 4.97 1.33 -6.36
N LEU A 69 4.11 0.37 -6.11
CA LEU A 69 3.21 -0.21 -7.08
C LEU A 69 1.77 0.25 -6.77
N ASN A 70 1.12 0.89 -7.72
CA ASN A 70 -0.29 1.27 -7.63
C ASN A 70 -1.21 0.06 -7.90
N ALA A 71 -0.96 -1.03 -7.18
CA ALA A 71 -1.75 -2.24 -7.18
C ALA A 71 -1.67 -2.91 -5.80
N GLY A 72 -2.82 -3.30 -5.28
CA GLY A 72 -2.97 -3.96 -4.00
C GLY A 72 -4.17 -4.91 -4.03
N SER A 73 -4.64 -5.32 -2.87
CA SER A 73 -5.64 -6.37 -2.73
C SER A 73 -7.00 -6.05 -3.37
N VAL A 74 -7.34 -4.76 -3.55
CA VAL A 74 -8.60 -4.38 -4.20
C VAL A 74 -8.68 -4.83 -5.66
N LEU A 75 -7.55 -5.11 -6.31
CA LEU A 75 -7.49 -5.55 -7.70
C LEU A 75 -7.69 -7.07 -7.85
N GLU A 76 -7.59 -7.84 -6.78
CA GLU A 76 -7.77 -9.29 -6.77
C GLU A 76 -9.16 -9.71 -7.25
N THR A 77 -9.23 -10.84 -7.93
CA THR A 77 -10.48 -11.59 -8.17
C THR A 77 -10.85 -12.42 -6.95
N ASP A 78 -11.99 -13.10 -6.95
CA ASP A 78 -12.43 -13.87 -5.78
C ASP A 78 -11.52 -15.09 -5.50
N ASP A 79 -10.88 -15.63 -6.52
CA ASP A 79 -9.91 -16.73 -6.44
C ASP A 79 -8.47 -16.25 -6.18
N GLN A 80 -8.27 -14.95 -6.04
CA GLN A 80 -6.98 -14.32 -5.79
C GLN A 80 -6.87 -13.67 -4.41
N GLN A 81 -7.86 -13.79 -3.54
CA GLN A 81 -7.88 -13.10 -2.25
C GLN A 81 -6.68 -13.46 -1.36
N GLY A 82 -5.77 -12.51 -1.21
CA GLY A 82 -4.50 -12.63 -0.49
C GLY A 82 -3.28 -12.73 -1.41
N LEU A 83 -3.46 -12.78 -2.73
CA LEU A 83 -2.32 -12.93 -3.65
C LEU A 83 -1.52 -11.63 -3.84
N ALA A 84 -2.11 -10.45 -3.66
CA ALA A 84 -1.33 -9.21 -3.66
C ALA A 84 -0.25 -9.24 -2.56
N HIS A 85 -0.62 -9.65 -1.35
CA HIS A 85 0.29 -9.82 -0.22
C HIS A 85 1.23 -11.02 -0.42
N PHE A 86 0.74 -12.13 -0.95
CA PHE A 86 1.57 -13.28 -1.24
C PHE A 86 2.68 -12.96 -2.28
N VAL A 87 2.36 -12.19 -3.31
CA VAL A 87 3.33 -11.73 -4.32
C VAL A 87 4.38 -10.81 -3.69
N GLU A 88 3.99 -9.98 -2.74
CA GLU A 88 4.95 -9.18 -1.96
C GLU A 88 5.99 -10.07 -1.27
N HIS A 89 5.56 -11.13 -0.57
CA HIS A 89 6.44 -12.11 0.05
C HIS A 89 7.38 -12.78 -0.96
N MET A 90 6.87 -13.10 -2.15
CA MET A 90 7.69 -13.72 -3.21
C MET A 90 8.83 -12.82 -3.70
N GLY A 91 8.75 -11.51 -3.47
CA GLY A 91 9.86 -10.58 -3.71
C GLY A 91 11.14 -10.93 -2.94
N PHE A 92 11.00 -11.66 -1.82
CA PHE A 92 12.12 -12.10 -0.97
C PHE A 92 12.51 -13.57 -1.18
N ASN A 93 11.75 -14.30 -2.01
CA ASN A 93 11.89 -15.74 -2.21
C ASN A 93 12.46 -16.12 -3.59
N GLY A 94 13.13 -15.17 -4.25
CA GLY A 94 13.86 -15.41 -5.47
C GLY A 94 13.51 -14.49 -6.61
N THR A 95 14.55 -14.00 -7.23
CA THR A 95 14.50 -13.17 -8.43
C THR A 95 15.51 -13.70 -9.47
N LYS A 96 15.50 -13.10 -10.64
CA LYS A 96 16.45 -13.46 -11.72
C LYS A 96 17.91 -13.32 -11.29
N ASN A 97 18.24 -12.28 -10.54
CA ASN A 97 19.63 -11.96 -10.18
C ASN A 97 19.99 -12.42 -8.75
N PHE A 98 18.99 -12.79 -7.95
CA PHE A 98 19.13 -13.28 -6.58
C PHE A 98 18.22 -14.51 -6.40
N PRO A 99 18.64 -15.71 -6.82
CA PRO A 99 17.85 -16.92 -6.65
C PRO A 99 17.57 -17.24 -5.18
N LYS A 100 16.37 -17.73 -4.90
CA LYS A 100 15.94 -18.17 -3.55
C LYS A 100 16.20 -17.12 -2.48
N GLN A 101 16.99 -17.44 -1.45
CA GLN A 101 17.28 -16.56 -0.32
C GLN A 101 18.50 -15.64 -0.54
N GLU A 102 19.14 -15.70 -1.70
CA GLU A 102 20.38 -14.94 -1.96
C GLU A 102 20.23 -13.43 -1.82
N LEU A 103 19.01 -12.89 -2.05
CA LEU A 103 18.74 -11.47 -1.86
C LEU A 103 18.84 -11.09 -0.37
N VAL A 104 18.21 -11.84 0.50
CA VAL A 104 18.22 -11.59 1.95
C VAL A 104 19.63 -11.82 2.49
N GLU A 105 20.29 -12.92 2.12
CA GLU A 105 21.66 -13.23 2.51
C GLU A 105 22.64 -12.14 2.07
N TYR A 106 22.48 -11.60 0.84
CA TYR A 106 23.31 -10.48 0.38
C TYR A 106 23.11 -9.24 1.25
N LEU A 107 21.86 -8.85 1.52
CA LEU A 107 21.57 -7.66 2.31
C LEU A 107 22.09 -7.80 3.75
N GLU A 108 21.90 -8.94 4.39
CA GLU A 108 22.46 -9.25 5.71
C GLU A 108 24.00 -9.19 5.70
N SER A 109 24.66 -9.69 4.63
CA SER A 109 26.12 -9.69 4.48
C SER A 109 26.71 -8.27 4.45
N ILE A 110 25.95 -7.29 4.02
CA ILE A 110 26.37 -5.88 3.97
C ILE A 110 25.89 -5.07 5.19
N GLY A 111 25.34 -5.76 6.20
CA GLY A 111 24.92 -5.18 7.48
C GLY A 111 23.54 -4.54 7.46
N MET A 112 22.64 -5.01 6.60
CA MET A 112 21.23 -4.57 6.54
C MET A 112 20.36 -5.54 7.32
N ASP A 113 19.50 -5.01 8.15
CA ASP A 113 18.57 -5.81 8.96
C ASP A 113 17.15 -5.80 8.35
N PHE A 114 16.51 -6.97 8.33
CA PHE A 114 15.11 -7.06 7.96
C PHE A 114 14.24 -6.30 8.97
N GLY A 115 13.36 -5.46 8.47
CA GLY A 115 12.50 -4.56 9.26
C GLY A 115 12.99 -3.10 9.22
N PRO A 116 14.13 -2.76 9.82
CA PRO A 116 14.64 -1.37 9.76
C PRO A 116 15.11 -0.92 8.38
N ASP A 117 15.88 -1.76 7.66
CA ASP A 117 16.55 -1.38 6.42
C ASP A 117 15.94 -2.02 5.18
N LEU A 118 15.21 -3.13 5.37
CA LEU A 118 14.54 -3.90 4.33
C LEU A 118 13.13 -4.22 4.80
N ASN A 119 12.13 -3.76 4.06
CA ASN A 119 10.73 -4.02 4.41
C ASN A 119 9.84 -3.96 3.17
N ALA A 120 8.61 -4.44 3.31
CA ALA A 120 7.55 -4.23 2.33
C ALA A 120 6.18 -4.21 3.03
N TYR A 121 5.18 -3.71 2.35
CA TYR A 121 3.80 -3.86 2.77
C TYR A 121 2.84 -3.86 1.59
N THR A 122 1.73 -4.54 1.76
CA THR A 122 0.59 -4.53 0.86
C THR A 122 -0.63 -3.91 1.55
N SER A 123 -1.23 -2.94 0.89
CA SER A 123 -2.50 -2.31 1.27
C SER A 123 -3.60 -2.70 0.28
N PHE A 124 -4.76 -2.05 0.39
CA PHE A 124 -5.84 -2.24 -0.59
C PHE A 124 -5.46 -1.75 -1.99
N ASP A 125 -4.78 -0.61 -2.07
CA ASP A 125 -4.54 0.11 -3.31
C ASP A 125 -3.10 0.04 -3.80
N GLU A 126 -2.15 -0.28 -2.93
CA GLU A 126 -0.73 -0.27 -3.24
C GLU A 126 0.02 -1.43 -2.60
N THR A 127 1.17 -1.74 -3.20
CA THR A 127 2.25 -2.54 -2.62
C THR A 127 3.53 -1.72 -2.68
N VAL A 128 4.27 -1.68 -1.59
CA VAL A 128 5.49 -0.88 -1.48
C VAL A 128 6.63 -1.75 -0.96
N TYR A 129 7.74 -1.75 -1.68
CA TYR A 129 9.01 -2.33 -1.25
C TYR A 129 9.94 -1.19 -0.84
N MET A 130 10.60 -1.35 0.29
CA MET A 130 11.47 -0.36 0.89
C MET A 130 12.85 -0.95 1.13
N LEU A 131 13.87 -0.23 0.75
CA LEU A 131 15.26 -0.63 0.89
C LEU A 131 16.11 0.59 1.24
N GLN A 132 16.84 0.52 2.35
CA GLN A 132 17.87 1.50 2.67
C GLN A 132 19.22 0.91 2.36
N VAL A 133 20.08 1.61 1.62
CA VAL A 133 21.43 1.14 1.29
C VAL A 133 22.49 2.18 1.64
N PRO A 134 23.73 1.76 1.93
CA PRO A 134 24.87 2.66 2.00
C PRO A 134 25.12 3.36 0.66
N SER A 135 25.41 4.65 0.68
CA SER A 135 25.69 5.46 -0.52
C SER A 135 27.15 5.82 -0.70
N ASP A 136 27.99 5.51 0.28
CA ASP A 136 29.45 5.68 0.23
C ASP A 136 30.18 4.52 -0.50
N ASP A 137 29.43 3.49 -0.91
CA ASP A 137 29.89 2.34 -1.68
C ASP A 137 29.05 2.24 -2.97
N ALA A 138 29.69 2.53 -4.11
CA ALA A 138 29.01 2.57 -5.41
C ALA A 138 28.42 1.19 -5.82
N ASP A 139 29.09 0.09 -5.45
CA ASP A 139 28.63 -1.26 -5.80
C ASP A 139 27.38 -1.62 -5.00
N LYS A 140 27.32 -1.26 -3.71
CA LYS A 140 26.14 -1.46 -2.87
C LYS A 140 24.96 -0.61 -3.34
N LEU A 141 25.22 0.65 -3.66
CA LEU A 141 24.21 1.54 -4.22
C LEU A 141 23.63 0.97 -5.52
N GLU A 142 24.49 0.53 -6.43
CA GLU A 142 24.07 -0.06 -7.71
C GLU A 142 23.26 -1.35 -7.50
N LYS A 143 23.68 -2.20 -6.55
CA LYS A 143 22.94 -3.42 -6.17
C LYS A 143 21.54 -3.10 -5.63
N GLY A 144 21.38 -2.01 -4.87
CA GLY A 144 20.07 -1.55 -4.43
C GLY A 144 19.12 -1.29 -5.61
N PHE A 145 19.57 -0.59 -6.64
CA PHE A 145 18.78 -0.38 -7.86
C PHE A 145 18.48 -1.67 -8.61
N GLN A 146 19.42 -2.60 -8.65
CA GLN A 146 19.21 -3.92 -9.24
C GLN A 146 18.11 -4.68 -8.50
N ILE A 147 18.14 -4.69 -7.16
CA ILE A 147 17.11 -5.33 -6.32
C ILE A 147 15.73 -4.72 -6.59
N LEU A 148 15.62 -3.38 -6.60
CA LEU A 148 14.34 -2.73 -6.91
C LEU A 148 13.82 -3.12 -8.30
N SER A 149 14.69 -3.21 -9.29
CA SER A 149 14.30 -3.62 -10.65
C SER A 149 13.91 -5.09 -10.72
N ASP A 150 14.53 -5.94 -9.90
CA ASP A 150 14.16 -7.35 -9.78
C ASP A 150 12.75 -7.49 -9.18
N TRP A 151 12.43 -6.76 -8.14
CA TRP A 151 11.06 -6.71 -7.61
C TRP A 151 10.05 -6.20 -8.63
N ALA A 152 10.43 -5.21 -9.44
CA ALA A 152 9.54 -4.62 -10.43
C ALA A 152 9.16 -5.60 -11.55
N TYR A 153 10.08 -6.51 -11.98
CA TYR A 153 9.84 -7.29 -13.20
C TYR A 153 10.45 -8.69 -13.25
N TYR A 154 11.30 -9.06 -12.30
CA TYR A 154 12.11 -10.26 -12.43
C TYR A 154 11.95 -11.26 -11.27
N MET A 155 10.82 -11.27 -10.57
CA MET A 155 10.50 -12.30 -9.57
C MET A 155 10.34 -13.67 -10.24
N SER A 156 10.89 -14.74 -9.64
CA SER A 156 10.96 -16.05 -10.28
C SER A 156 9.74 -16.93 -10.08
N PHE A 157 9.06 -16.87 -8.93
CA PHE A 157 7.92 -17.73 -8.56
C PHE A 157 8.18 -19.22 -8.80
N GLU A 158 9.32 -19.74 -8.33
CA GLU A 158 9.58 -21.18 -8.37
C GLU A 158 8.55 -21.92 -7.51
N ASP A 159 7.99 -23.03 -8.03
CA ASP A 159 6.91 -23.77 -7.37
C ASP A 159 7.28 -24.21 -5.95
N GLU A 160 8.53 -24.63 -5.74
CA GLU A 160 9.05 -25.03 -4.43
C GLU A 160 9.05 -23.87 -3.43
N GLU A 161 9.46 -22.67 -3.88
CA GLU A 161 9.49 -21.47 -3.02
C GLU A 161 8.08 -20.95 -2.74
N VAL A 162 7.16 -21.03 -3.72
CA VAL A 162 5.74 -20.72 -3.49
C VAL A 162 5.13 -21.64 -2.43
N ASP A 163 5.43 -22.95 -2.46
CA ASP A 163 4.88 -23.89 -1.47
C ASP A 163 5.46 -23.64 -0.06
N LYS A 164 6.75 -23.29 0.05
CA LYS A 164 7.36 -22.90 1.32
C LYS A 164 6.71 -21.65 1.89
N GLU A 165 6.56 -20.62 1.06
CA GLU A 165 6.01 -19.33 1.47
C GLU A 165 4.52 -19.41 1.83
N ARG A 166 3.78 -20.32 1.22
CA ARG A 166 2.39 -20.62 1.57
C ARG A 166 2.23 -20.88 3.07
N GLY A 167 3.13 -21.68 3.64
CA GLY A 167 3.15 -21.98 5.07
C GLY A 167 3.38 -20.73 5.94
N VAL A 168 4.28 -19.85 5.50
CA VAL A 168 4.60 -18.59 6.20
C VAL A 168 3.40 -17.65 6.20
N VAL A 169 2.79 -17.42 5.04
CA VAL A 169 1.62 -16.53 4.91
C VAL A 169 0.41 -17.07 5.68
N VAL A 170 0.19 -18.38 5.68
CA VAL A 170 -0.88 -19.03 6.47
C VAL A 170 -0.63 -18.85 7.97
N GLU A 171 0.62 -18.96 8.43
CA GLU A 171 0.94 -18.73 9.84
C GLU A 171 0.75 -17.25 10.22
N GLU A 172 1.13 -16.31 9.37
CA GLU A 172 0.84 -14.90 9.56
C GLU A 172 -0.68 -14.64 9.62
N TRP A 173 -1.44 -15.23 8.71
CA TRP A 173 -2.90 -15.17 8.74
C TRP A 173 -3.46 -15.65 10.08
N ARG A 174 -2.92 -16.74 10.63
CA ARG A 174 -3.30 -17.29 11.93
C ARG A 174 -2.96 -16.34 13.08
N LEU A 175 -1.76 -15.78 13.09
CA LEU A 175 -1.30 -14.85 14.12
C LEU A 175 -2.10 -13.54 14.14
N ARG A 176 -2.48 -13.05 12.98
CA ARG A 176 -3.36 -11.87 12.86
C ARG A 176 -4.83 -12.16 13.22
N GLY A 177 -5.21 -13.42 13.40
CA GLY A 177 -6.59 -13.88 13.63
C GLY A 177 -7.19 -13.57 15.01
N GLY A 178 -6.61 -12.68 15.82
CA GLY A 178 -7.08 -12.29 17.15
C GLY A 178 -8.41 -11.53 17.15
N ALA A 179 -8.83 -11.07 18.35
CA ALA A 179 -10.07 -10.35 18.57
C ALA A 179 -10.26 -9.16 17.61
N TRP A 180 -9.20 -8.39 17.39
CA TRP A 180 -9.21 -7.25 16.49
C TRP A 180 -9.65 -7.64 15.07
N LYS A 181 -9.03 -8.67 14.49
CA LYS A 181 -9.42 -9.13 13.16
C LYS A 181 -10.87 -9.59 13.09
N ARG A 182 -11.33 -10.38 14.07
CA ARG A 182 -12.72 -10.84 14.11
C ARG A 182 -13.73 -9.68 14.20
N MET A 183 -13.35 -8.59 14.88
CA MET A 183 -14.16 -7.37 14.94
C MET A 183 -14.15 -6.62 13.61
N ILE A 184 -12.98 -6.40 13.01
CA ILE A 184 -12.84 -5.73 11.71
C ILE A 184 -13.58 -6.48 10.60
N ASP A 185 -13.51 -7.80 10.55
CA ASP A 185 -14.23 -8.62 9.57
C ASP A 185 -15.76 -8.39 9.60
N LYS A 186 -16.30 -8.02 10.77
CA LYS A 186 -17.72 -7.68 10.94
C LYS A 186 -18.02 -6.20 10.68
N GLN A 187 -17.06 -5.32 10.90
CA GLN A 187 -17.22 -3.87 10.74
C GLN A 187 -17.07 -3.43 9.28
N LEU A 188 -16.05 -3.94 8.58
CA LEU A 188 -15.75 -3.51 7.22
C LEU A 188 -16.92 -3.62 6.24
N PRO A 189 -17.73 -4.70 6.23
CA PRO A 189 -18.89 -4.79 5.35
C PRO A 189 -19.95 -3.70 5.59
N VAL A 190 -19.96 -3.09 6.78
CA VAL A 190 -20.86 -1.97 7.10
C VAL A 190 -20.21 -0.65 6.74
N ILE A 191 -18.96 -0.43 7.14
CA ILE A 191 -18.21 0.83 6.92
C ILE A 191 -17.96 1.05 5.43
N LEU A 192 -17.63 -0.02 4.71
CA LEU A 192 -17.29 0.00 3.27
C LEU A 192 -18.40 -0.67 2.45
N LYS A 193 -19.66 -0.49 2.88
CA LYS A 193 -20.83 -1.12 2.30
C LYS A 193 -20.85 -0.99 0.77
N ASP A 194 -21.19 -2.09 0.11
CA ASP A 194 -21.32 -2.20 -1.34
C ASP A 194 -20.05 -1.89 -2.15
N SER A 195 -18.91 -1.72 -1.47
CA SER A 195 -17.62 -1.57 -2.13
C SER A 195 -16.85 -2.89 -2.21
N LYS A 196 -15.90 -2.97 -3.14
CA LYS A 196 -14.98 -4.10 -3.24
C LYS A 196 -14.03 -4.18 -2.04
N TYR A 197 -13.68 -3.05 -1.43
CA TYR A 197 -12.83 -2.97 -0.23
C TYR A 197 -13.35 -3.81 0.94
N ALA A 198 -14.67 -3.88 1.12
CA ALA A 198 -15.29 -4.68 2.18
C ALA A 198 -14.94 -6.18 2.16
N LYS A 199 -14.43 -6.68 1.02
CA LYS A 199 -14.15 -8.10 0.78
C LYS A 199 -12.69 -8.36 0.35
N ARG A 200 -11.80 -7.40 0.48
CA ARG A 200 -10.43 -7.47 -0.06
C ARG A 200 -9.37 -7.07 0.97
N LEU A 201 -9.52 -7.56 2.21
CA LEU A 201 -8.45 -7.41 3.20
C LEU A 201 -7.14 -8.00 2.64
N PRO A 202 -6.01 -7.27 2.72
CA PRO A 202 -4.74 -7.72 2.14
C PRO A 202 -4.27 -9.09 2.61
N ILE A 203 -4.53 -9.44 3.89
CA ILE A 203 -4.19 -10.76 4.44
C ILE A 203 -4.94 -11.91 3.75
N GLY A 204 -6.00 -11.62 3.01
CA GLY A 204 -6.74 -12.56 2.20
C GLY A 204 -7.56 -13.61 2.94
N GLN A 205 -7.90 -14.65 2.20
CA GLN A 205 -8.69 -15.79 2.67
C GLN A 205 -7.80 -17.03 2.76
N LYS A 206 -7.78 -17.66 3.96
CA LYS A 206 -6.97 -18.87 4.18
C LYS A 206 -7.26 -19.96 3.14
N ALA A 207 -8.53 -20.17 2.80
CA ALA A 207 -8.91 -21.20 1.82
C ALA A 207 -8.32 -20.95 0.43
N VAL A 208 -8.17 -19.68 0.03
CA VAL A 208 -7.51 -19.31 -1.23
C VAL A 208 -6.00 -19.52 -1.11
N ILE A 209 -5.39 -19.01 -0.03
CA ILE A 209 -3.94 -19.13 0.21
C ILE A 209 -3.51 -20.59 0.25
N ASP A 210 -4.29 -21.48 0.88
CA ASP A 210 -4.00 -22.91 0.96
C ASP A 210 -4.00 -23.62 -0.40
N THR A 211 -4.78 -23.12 -1.39
CA THR A 211 -5.14 -23.93 -2.56
C THR A 211 -4.94 -23.26 -3.92
N PHE A 212 -4.52 -22.00 -3.98
CA PHE A 212 -4.31 -21.35 -5.28
C PHE A 212 -3.26 -22.09 -6.12
N HIS A 213 -3.45 -22.12 -7.44
CA HIS A 213 -2.47 -22.65 -8.37
C HIS A 213 -1.32 -21.67 -8.58
N TYR A 214 -0.11 -22.15 -8.76
CA TYR A 214 1.10 -21.31 -8.97
C TYR A 214 0.89 -20.24 -10.05
N GLU A 215 0.23 -20.64 -11.16
CA GLU A 215 -0.10 -19.70 -12.24
C GLU A 215 -1.03 -18.55 -11.80
N THR A 216 -1.82 -18.71 -10.76
CA THR A 216 -2.71 -17.66 -10.27
C THR A 216 -1.89 -16.50 -9.66
N ALA A 217 -0.83 -16.82 -8.91
CA ALA A 217 0.09 -15.83 -8.39
C ALA A 217 0.92 -15.18 -9.50
N ARG A 218 1.46 -15.98 -10.45
CA ARG A 218 2.18 -15.46 -11.62
C ARG A 218 1.30 -14.55 -12.46
N ASN A 219 0.03 -14.91 -12.64
CA ASN A 219 -0.93 -14.10 -13.40
C ASN A 219 -1.23 -12.77 -12.69
N PHE A 220 -1.35 -12.75 -11.36
CA PHE A 220 -1.49 -11.50 -10.62
C PHE A 220 -0.27 -10.60 -10.81
N TYR A 221 0.93 -11.15 -10.63
CA TYR A 221 2.18 -10.42 -10.86
C TYR A 221 2.26 -9.87 -12.29
N ASN A 222 2.10 -10.70 -13.29
CA ASN A 222 2.17 -10.31 -14.70
C ASN A 222 1.08 -9.30 -15.10
N ALA A 223 -0.08 -9.34 -14.44
CA ALA A 223 -1.17 -8.42 -14.72
C ALA A 223 -0.90 -7.02 -14.15
N TRP A 224 -0.31 -6.92 -12.97
CA TRP A 224 -0.28 -5.68 -12.21
C TRP A 224 1.12 -5.08 -12.02
N TYR A 225 2.20 -5.87 -12.05
CA TYR A 225 3.57 -5.36 -11.95
C TYR A 225 4.04 -4.80 -13.29
N ARG A 226 3.59 -3.59 -13.57
CA ARG A 226 3.80 -2.90 -14.86
C ARG A 226 4.39 -1.52 -14.64
N PRO A 227 5.37 -1.10 -15.46
CA PRO A 227 6.04 0.19 -15.30
C PRO A 227 5.09 1.39 -15.18
N GLU A 228 4.01 1.40 -15.94
CA GLU A 228 3.02 2.49 -15.91
C GLU A 228 2.20 2.59 -14.62
N LEU A 229 2.22 1.54 -13.79
CA LEU A 229 1.62 1.50 -12.46
C LEU A 229 2.66 1.67 -11.34
N MET A 230 3.93 1.92 -11.69
CA MET A 230 5.02 1.99 -10.73
C MET A 230 5.64 3.36 -10.60
N ALA A 231 6.16 3.61 -9.41
CA ALA A 231 7.07 4.70 -9.14
C ALA A 231 8.30 4.20 -8.38
N VAL A 232 9.47 4.69 -8.78
CA VAL A 232 10.72 4.57 -8.01
C VAL A 232 10.96 5.87 -7.29
N ILE A 233 11.13 5.81 -5.97
CA ILE A 233 11.44 6.97 -5.13
C ILE A 233 12.82 6.75 -4.53
N THR A 234 13.70 7.73 -4.66
CA THR A 234 15.05 7.68 -4.08
C THR A 234 15.35 8.99 -3.35
N ILE A 235 15.68 8.87 -2.07
CA ILE A 235 15.96 10.01 -1.20
C ILE A 235 17.22 9.70 -0.40
N GLY A 236 18.25 10.55 -0.50
CA GLY A 236 19.44 10.31 0.30
C GLY A 236 20.67 11.09 -0.13
N ASP A 237 21.80 10.73 0.47
CA ASP A 237 23.09 11.39 0.27
C ASP A 237 23.79 10.85 -0.97
N VAL A 238 23.19 11.10 -2.14
CA VAL A 238 23.72 10.81 -3.47
C VAL A 238 23.34 11.92 -4.42
N GLU A 239 24.25 12.28 -5.31
CA GLU A 239 23.97 13.28 -6.33
C GLU A 239 22.83 12.82 -7.26
N LYS A 240 21.93 13.74 -7.58
CA LYS A 240 20.74 13.49 -8.40
C LYS A 240 21.04 12.73 -9.69
N ASP A 241 22.06 13.18 -10.41
CA ASP A 241 22.40 12.61 -11.73
C ASP A 241 22.86 11.14 -11.64
N ILE A 242 23.49 10.76 -10.52
CA ILE A 242 23.87 9.36 -10.25
C ILE A 242 22.60 8.53 -10.07
N MET A 243 21.68 8.97 -9.22
CA MET A 243 20.39 8.27 -8.98
C MET A 243 19.59 8.14 -10.28
N GLU A 244 19.47 9.23 -11.05
CA GLU A 244 18.74 9.24 -12.30
C GLU A 244 19.34 8.28 -13.35
N ASN A 245 20.66 8.24 -13.45
CA ASN A 245 21.35 7.32 -14.36
C ASN A 245 21.15 5.86 -13.95
N LEU A 246 21.19 5.54 -12.66
CA LEU A 246 20.91 4.19 -12.16
C LEU A 246 19.45 3.78 -12.39
N ILE A 247 18.49 4.67 -12.17
CA ILE A 247 17.09 4.43 -12.53
C ILE A 247 16.96 4.11 -14.02
N LYS A 248 17.55 4.94 -14.90
CA LYS A 248 17.53 4.69 -16.34
C LYS A 248 18.18 3.38 -16.72
N LYS A 249 19.34 3.06 -16.10
CA LYS A 249 20.08 1.81 -16.36
C LYS A 249 19.26 0.56 -16.07
N TYR A 250 18.59 0.53 -14.91
CA TYR A 250 17.92 -0.68 -14.42
C TYR A 250 16.46 -0.80 -14.85
N PHE A 251 15.77 0.31 -15.07
CA PHE A 251 14.33 0.28 -15.33
C PHE A 251 13.92 0.56 -16.79
N SER A 252 14.76 1.20 -17.60
CA SER A 252 14.39 1.49 -18.99
C SER A 252 14.24 0.22 -19.85
N GLY A 253 14.91 -0.86 -19.50
CA GLY A 253 14.83 -2.15 -20.20
C GLY A 253 13.59 -2.98 -19.85
N ILE A 254 12.82 -2.60 -18.83
CA ILE A 254 11.57 -3.28 -18.49
C ILE A 254 10.55 -2.99 -19.60
N PRO A 255 9.97 -4.04 -20.25
CA PRO A 255 9.10 -3.82 -21.38
C PRO A 255 7.82 -3.06 -20.98
N LYS A 256 7.43 -2.14 -21.86
CA LYS A 256 6.10 -1.52 -21.78
C LYS A 256 5.06 -2.55 -22.21
N SER A 257 3.92 -2.54 -21.54
CA SER A 257 2.81 -3.38 -21.99
C SER A 257 2.26 -2.89 -23.34
N ASP A 258 2.03 -3.82 -24.27
CA ASP A 258 1.37 -3.54 -25.55
C ASP A 258 -0.10 -3.16 -25.36
N VAL A 259 -0.71 -3.58 -24.25
CA VAL A 259 -2.09 -3.22 -23.88
C VAL A 259 -2.03 -2.33 -22.64
N PRO A 260 -2.42 -1.05 -22.75
CA PRO A 260 -2.50 -0.18 -21.60
C PRO A 260 -3.41 -0.79 -20.53
N VAL A 261 -2.87 -1.00 -19.33
CA VAL A 261 -3.71 -1.41 -18.20
C VAL A 261 -4.37 -0.16 -17.64
N GLN A 262 -5.68 -0.13 -17.76
CA GLN A 262 -6.46 0.81 -16.97
C GLN A 262 -6.70 0.16 -15.60
N ARG A 263 -5.99 0.65 -14.58
CA ARG A 263 -6.35 0.31 -13.21
C ARG A 263 -7.78 0.81 -12.95
N PRO A 264 -8.72 -0.07 -12.57
CA PRO A 264 -10.08 0.36 -12.29
C PRO A 264 -10.08 1.29 -11.07
N SER A 265 -10.84 2.37 -11.15
CA SER A 265 -11.16 3.17 -9.98
C SER A 265 -12.26 2.46 -9.20
N ILE A 266 -11.93 2.07 -7.97
CA ILE A 266 -12.88 1.41 -7.07
C ILE A 266 -13.40 2.46 -6.11
N ALA A 267 -14.71 2.70 -6.14
CA ALA A 267 -15.36 3.64 -5.23
C ALA A 267 -15.97 2.91 -4.02
N VAL A 268 -16.04 3.61 -2.90
CA VAL A 268 -16.97 3.30 -1.83
C VAL A 268 -18.24 4.10 -2.15
N PRO A 269 -19.38 3.47 -2.42
CA PRO A 269 -20.61 4.19 -2.77
C PRO A 269 -21.06 5.10 -1.66
N ASP A 270 -21.57 6.27 -2.02
CA ASP A 270 -22.27 7.15 -1.08
C ASP A 270 -23.56 6.49 -0.58
N HIS A 271 -24.00 6.86 0.61
CA HIS A 271 -25.26 6.40 1.19
C HIS A 271 -25.97 7.55 1.91
N ASP A 272 -27.30 7.54 1.86
CA ASP A 272 -28.16 8.59 2.45
C ASP A 272 -28.34 8.42 3.96
N GLU A 273 -28.01 7.25 4.50
CA GLU A 273 -28.19 6.90 5.90
C GLU A 273 -26.87 6.88 6.66
N THR A 274 -26.88 7.30 7.92
CA THR A 274 -25.74 7.06 8.80
C THR A 274 -25.64 5.57 9.10
N LEU A 275 -24.54 4.94 8.66
CA LEU A 275 -24.24 3.55 8.94
C LEU A 275 -23.41 3.47 10.22
N PHE A 276 -23.77 2.53 11.09
CA PHE A 276 -22.97 2.21 12.26
C PHE A 276 -23.04 0.72 12.57
N THR A 277 -22.02 0.23 13.23
CA THR A 277 -21.96 -1.16 13.70
C THR A 277 -21.32 -1.21 15.08
N ILE A 278 -21.86 -2.07 15.93
CA ILE A 278 -21.30 -2.36 17.25
C ILE A 278 -20.88 -3.81 17.25
N VAL A 279 -19.62 -4.06 17.49
CA VAL A 279 -19.07 -5.40 17.55
C VAL A 279 -18.34 -5.60 18.87
N SER A 280 -18.61 -6.71 19.53
CA SER A 280 -17.89 -7.13 20.74
C SER A 280 -17.17 -8.46 20.49
N ASP A 281 -16.04 -8.65 21.15
CA ASP A 281 -15.31 -9.90 21.17
C ASP A 281 -14.83 -10.17 22.61
N PRO A 282 -15.01 -11.39 23.16
CA PRO A 282 -14.68 -11.68 24.55
C PRO A 282 -13.19 -11.58 24.88
N GLU A 283 -12.33 -11.63 23.87
CA GLU A 283 -10.88 -11.50 24.03
C GLU A 283 -10.39 -10.07 23.80
N ALA A 284 -11.28 -9.13 23.42
CA ALA A 284 -10.89 -7.74 23.23
C ALA A 284 -10.53 -7.10 24.59
N PRO A 285 -9.29 -6.58 24.77
CA PRO A 285 -8.85 -6.07 26.05
C PRO A 285 -9.55 -4.77 26.47
N TYR A 286 -10.15 -4.03 25.53
CA TYR A 286 -10.83 -2.75 25.78
C TYR A 286 -11.99 -2.54 24.79
N SER A 287 -12.99 -1.77 25.21
CA SER A 287 -14.00 -1.22 24.30
C SER A 287 -13.47 0.07 23.69
N TYR A 288 -13.39 0.11 22.37
CA TYR A 288 -13.20 1.35 21.63
C TYR A 288 -14.57 1.77 21.06
N GLY A 289 -14.98 2.97 21.40
CA GLY A 289 -16.18 3.60 20.85
C GLY A 289 -15.83 4.57 19.74
#